data_3f0e64c96b2f949ee2082e74a89f51bf
#
_entry.id   3f0e64c96b2f949ee2082e74a89f51bf
#
_cell.length_a   1.000
_cell.length_b   1.000
_cell.length_c   1.000
_cell.angle_alpha   90.00
_cell.angle_beta   90.00
_cell.angle_gamma   90.00
#
_symmetry.space_group_name_H-M   'P 1'
#
loop_
_entity.id
_entity.type
_entity.pdbx_description
1 polymer ?
#
loop_
_entity_poly.entity_id
_entity_poly.type
_entity_poly.pdbx_seq_one_letter_code
_entity_poly.pdbx_strand_id
1 'polypeptide(L)'
;MMYFDHSATTPLNPKVTSLMTSKQSELYGNPSSIHFHGQKARALLEIARKKIATSINAKKEQIIFTSGGTESNNQVLWSQLTNKKNHIISTTIEHPAVIKALQVLK
;
A
#
# COMPACT_ATOMS: atom_id res chain seq x y z
N MET A 1 20.23 -14.18 20.17
CA MET A 1 19.65 -14.96 19.03
C MET A 1 19.67 -14.07 17.81
N MET A 2 20.27 -14.50 16.69
CA MET A 2 20.25 -13.76 15.44
C MET A 2 18.97 -14.09 14.66
N TYR A 3 18.33 -13.07 14.08
CA TYR A 3 17.13 -13.23 13.26
C TYR A 3 17.52 -13.22 11.79
N PHE A 4 17.16 -14.27 11.04
CA PHE A 4 17.55 -14.47 9.65
C PHE A 4 16.38 -14.48 8.66
N ASP A 5 15.17 -14.13 9.10
CA ASP A 5 13.97 -14.19 8.28
C ASP A 5 13.44 -12.79 7.91
N HIS A 6 14.35 -11.87 7.57
CA HIS A 6 13.97 -10.51 7.16
C HIS A 6 13.20 -10.46 5.84
N SER A 7 13.24 -11.52 5.05
CA SER A 7 12.40 -11.62 3.84
C SER A 7 10.91 -11.78 4.15
N ALA A 8 10.58 -12.38 5.28
CA ALA A 8 9.19 -12.52 5.72
C ALA A 8 8.70 -11.26 6.45
N THR A 9 9.50 -10.76 7.41
CA THR A 9 9.16 -9.55 8.17
C THR A 9 10.40 -8.95 8.82
N THR A 10 10.34 -7.66 9.14
CA THR A 10 11.43 -6.95 9.83
C THR A 10 10.89 -6.17 11.03
N PRO A 11 11.69 -5.93 12.08
CA PRO A 11 11.33 -5.01 13.15
C PRO A 11 11.04 -3.61 12.60
N LEU A 12 10.04 -2.94 13.16
CA LEU A 12 9.76 -1.56 12.80
C LEU A 12 10.93 -0.65 13.22
N ASN A 13 11.26 0.31 12.35
CA ASN A 13 12.23 1.33 12.71
C ASN A 13 11.71 2.12 13.92
N PRO A 14 12.54 2.33 14.99
CA PRO A 14 12.12 3.03 16.20
C PRO A 14 11.54 4.43 15.97
N LYS A 15 12.04 5.17 14.97
CA LYS A 15 11.50 6.49 14.57
C LYS A 15 10.09 6.36 14.00
N VAL A 16 9.82 5.31 13.23
CA VAL A 16 8.49 5.03 12.68
C VAL A 16 7.52 4.65 13.78
N THR A 17 7.92 3.76 14.70
CA THR A 17 7.11 3.37 15.85
C THR A 17 6.75 4.58 16.71
N SER A 18 7.73 5.42 17.04
CA SER A 18 7.51 6.65 17.80
C SER A 18 6.54 7.60 17.12
N LEU A 19 6.69 7.80 15.80
CA LEU A 19 5.79 8.64 15.01
C LEU A 19 4.36 8.08 15.01
N MET A 20 4.19 6.78 14.78
CA MET A 20 2.88 6.13 14.79
C MET A 20 2.19 6.30 16.13
N THR A 21 2.90 6.01 17.23
CA THR A 21 2.36 6.16 18.60
C THR A 21 1.96 7.61 18.88
N SER A 22 2.80 8.60 18.53
CA SER A 22 2.50 10.02 18.75
C SER A 22 1.30 10.52 17.95
N LYS A 23 1.04 9.92 16.79
CA LYS A 23 -0.06 10.34 15.91
C LYS A 23 -1.37 9.61 16.15
N GLN A 24 -1.33 8.44 16.77
CA GLN A 24 -2.51 7.61 16.99
C GLN A 24 -3.62 8.31 17.77
N SER A 25 -3.26 9.09 18.79
CA SER A 25 -4.23 9.87 19.59
C SER A 25 -4.73 11.15 18.89
N GLU A 26 -3.94 11.70 17.96
CA GLU A 26 -4.26 12.95 17.27
C GLU A 26 -5.05 12.75 15.97
N LEU A 27 -4.91 11.58 15.31
CA LEU A 27 -5.35 11.33 13.95
C LEU A 27 -6.39 10.21 13.88
N TYR A 28 -7.41 10.29 14.71
CA TYR A 28 -8.53 9.36 14.71
C TYR A 28 -9.66 9.74 13.73
N GLY A 29 -9.57 10.89 13.08
CA GLY A 29 -10.60 11.37 12.16
C GLY A 29 -10.62 10.59 10.85
N ASN A 30 -11.81 10.29 10.35
CA ASN A 30 -11.95 9.71 9.02
C ASN A 30 -11.60 10.76 7.95
N PRO A 31 -10.62 10.50 7.04
CA PRO A 31 -10.20 11.45 6.01
C PRO A 31 -11.31 11.85 5.02
N SER A 32 -12.40 11.10 4.94
CA SER A 32 -13.56 11.41 4.10
C SER A 32 -14.55 12.37 4.76
N SER A 33 -14.43 12.62 6.07
CA SER A 33 -15.32 13.51 6.81
C SER A 33 -14.98 14.98 6.55
N ILE A 34 -16.04 15.81 6.48
CA ILE A 34 -15.93 17.25 6.20
C ILE A 34 -15.55 18.10 7.42
N HIS A 35 -15.67 17.54 8.64
CA HIS A 35 -15.34 18.24 9.87
C HIS A 35 -13.82 18.34 10.10
N PHE A 36 -13.41 19.18 11.04
CA PHE A 36 -12.01 19.51 11.34
C PHE A 36 -11.09 18.28 11.48
N HIS A 37 -11.50 17.26 12.24
CA HIS A 37 -10.68 16.06 12.47
C HIS A 37 -10.48 15.26 11.18
N GLY A 38 -11.51 15.16 10.34
CA GLY A 38 -11.40 14.51 9.03
C GLY A 38 -10.47 15.26 8.08
N GLN A 39 -10.62 16.58 8.00
CA GLN A 39 -9.76 17.43 7.18
C GLN A 39 -8.29 17.36 7.62
N LYS A 40 -8.01 17.35 8.94
CA LYS A 40 -6.66 17.16 9.49
C LYS A 40 -6.05 15.83 9.07
N ALA A 41 -6.80 14.74 9.19
CA ALA A 41 -6.35 13.41 8.77
C ALA A 41 -6.10 13.36 7.25
N ARG A 42 -7.00 13.93 6.45
CA ARG A 42 -6.85 14.01 4.99
C ARG A 42 -5.60 14.79 4.59
N ALA A 43 -5.35 15.95 5.20
CA ALA A 43 -4.18 16.76 4.89
C ALA A 43 -2.87 15.99 5.12
N LEU A 44 -2.76 15.23 6.21
CA LEU A 44 -1.57 14.42 6.50
C LEU A 44 -1.43 13.24 5.55
N LEU A 45 -2.53 12.59 5.17
CA LEU A 45 -2.52 11.53 4.17
C LEU A 45 -2.01 12.05 2.81
N GLU A 46 -2.46 13.23 2.39
CA GLU A 46 -2.00 13.83 1.13
C GLU A 46 -0.52 14.28 1.19
N ILE A 47 -0.05 14.76 2.34
CA ILE A 47 1.39 15.05 2.54
C ILE A 47 2.22 13.76 2.43
N ALA A 48 1.79 12.67 3.04
CA ALA A 48 2.45 11.38 2.94
C ALA A 48 2.48 10.86 1.50
N ARG A 49 1.33 10.94 0.81
CA ARG A 49 1.19 10.58 -0.62
C ARG A 49 2.17 11.35 -1.50
N LYS A 50 2.25 12.65 -1.32
CA LYS A 50 3.18 13.51 -2.07
C LYS A 50 4.65 13.14 -1.81
N LYS A 51 5.02 12.86 -0.55
CA LYS A 51 6.38 12.45 -0.19
C LYS A 51 6.78 11.13 -0.86
N ILE A 52 5.89 10.13 -0.85
CA ILE A 52 6.13 8.85 -1.52
C ILE A 52 6.25 9.06 -3.02
N ALA A 53 5.32 9.79 -3.64
CA ALA A 53 5.37 10.09 -5.07
C ALA A 53 6.71 10.74 -5.46
N THR A 54 7.15 11.75 -4.71
CA THR A 54 8.44 12.42 -4.96
C THR A 54 9.62 11.46 -4.85
N SER A 55 9.63 10.54 -3.88
CA SER A 55 10.76 9.60 -3.68
C SER A 55 10.94 8.60 -4.83
N ILE A 56 9.90 8.36 -5.62
CA ILE A 56 9.93 7.45 -6.78
C ILE A 56 9.72 8.18 -8.12
N ASN A 57 9.83 9.51 -8.11
CA ASN A 57 9.63 10.37 -9.29
C ASN A 57 8.28 10.13 -9.99
N ALA A 58 7.21 9.94 -9.20
CA ALA A 58 5.83 9.76 -9.66
C ALA A 58 4.96 10.98 -9.33
N LYS A 59 3.77 11.05 -9.92
CA LYS A 59 2.73 12.00 -9.53
C LYS A 59 1.95 11.46 -8.34
N LYS A 60 1.45 12.33 -7.46
CA LYS A 60 0.69 11.91 -6.26
C LYS A 60 -0.58 11.10 -6.61
N GLU A 61 -1.19 11.38 -7.75
CA GLU A 61 -2.37 10.68 -8.27
C GLU A 61 -2.09 9.23 -8.66
N GLN A 62 -0.82 8.86 -8.82
CA GLN A 62 -0.36 7.51 -9.14
C GLN A 62 -0.09 6.66 -7.90
N ILE A 63 -0.21 7.24 -6.69
CA ILE A 63 0.02 6.54 -5.43
C ILE A 63 -1.30 6.08 -4.85
N ILE A 64 -1.44 4.79 -4.63
CA ILE A 64 -2.58 4.17 -3.97
C ILE A 64 -2.08 3.49 -2.69
N PHE A 65 -2.68 3.83 -1.56
CA PHE A 65 -2.42 3.13 -0.30
C PHE A 65 -3.29 1.89 -0.21
N THR A 66 -2.67 0.78 0.13
CA THR A 66 -3.32 -0.53 0.30
C THR A 66 -2.99 -1.09 1.68
N SER A 67 -3.74 -2.10 2.11
CA SER A 67 -3.48 -2.79 3.38
C SER A 67 -2.22 -3.65 3.36
N GLY A 68 -1.67 -3.95 2.18
CA GLY A 68 -0.46 -4.77 2.03
C GLY A 68 -0.25 -5.27 0.62
N GLY A 69 0.85 -6.02 0.43
CA GLY A 69 1.25 -6.54 -0.89
C GLY A 69 0.21 -7.42 -1.57
N THR A 70 -0.56 -8.20 -0.80
CA THR A 70 -1.63 -9.04 -1.37
C THR A 70 -2.70 -8.19 -2.03
N GLU A 71 -3.17 -7.12 -1.39
CA GLU A 71 -4.14 -6.20 -1.98
C GLU A 71 -3.55 -5.50 -3.20
N SER A 72 -2.32 -5.00 -3.11
CA SER A 72 -1.64 -4.34 -4.22
C SER A 72 -1.55 -5.24 -5.45
N ASN A 73 -1.10 -6.49 -5.28
CA ASN A 73 -1.00 -7.46 -6.37
C ASN A 73 -2.37 -7.76 -6.98
N ASN A 74 -3.38 -8.00 -6.15
CA ASN A 74 -4.73 -8.24 -6.64
C ASN A 74 -5.27 -7.04 -7.41
N GLN A 75 -5.11 -5.81 -6.89
CA GLN A 75 -5.59 -4.62 -7.56
C GLN A 75 -4.98 -4.44 -8.95
N VAL A 76 -3.67 -4.68 -9.10
CA VAL A 76 -2.99 -4.62 -10.39
C VAL A 76 -3.52 -5.71 -11.34
N LEU A 77 -3.60 -6.96 -10.88
CA LEU A 77 -4.03 -8.08 -11.72
C LEU A 77 -5.50 -7.95 -12.16
N TRP A 78 -6.40 -7.63 -11.23
CA TRP A 78 -7.81 -7.45 -11.54
C TRP A 78 -8.07 -6.23 -12.44
N SER A 79 -7.23 -5.19 -12.38
CA SER A 79 -7.34 -4.05 -13.30
C SER A 79 -7.12 -4.44 -14.76
N GLN A 80 -6.47 -5.57 -15.03
CA GLN A 80 -6.26 -6.05 -16.39
C GLN A 80 -7.55 -6.53 -17.08
N LEU A 81 -8.60 -6.89 -16.34
CA LEU A 81 -9.90 -7.24 -16.91
C LEU A 81 -10.53 -6.10 -17.72
N THR A 82 -10.21 -4.85 -17.38
CA THR A 82 -10.69 -3.67 -18.12
C THR A 82 -9.76 -3.26 -19.28
N ASN A 83 -8.62 -3.94 -19.40
CA ASN A 83 -7.62 -3.64 -20.40
C ASN A 83 -7.92 -4.43 -21.68
N LYS A 84 -7.65 -3.83 -22.85
CA LYS A 84 -7.75 -4.52 -24.14
C LYS A 84 -6.69 -5.62 -24.32
N LYS A 85 -5.64 -5.62 -23.50
CA LYS A 85 -4.59 -6.66 -23.49
C LYS A 85 -4.99 -7.74 -22.51
N ASN A 86 -5.30 -8.93 -23.00
CA ASN A 86 -5.76 -10.10 -22.23
C ASN A 86 -4.69 -11.18 -22.06
N HIS A 87 -3.41 -10.81 -22.14
CA HIS A 87 -2.29 -11.72 -21.93
C HIS A 87 -1.40 -11.25 -20.78
N ILE A 88 -1.26 -12.12 -19.78
CA ILE A 88 -0.40 -11.90 -18.60
C ILE A 88 0.70 -12.98 -18.60
N ILE A 89 1.96 -12.56 -18.52
CA ILE A 89 3.11 -13.45 -18.37
C ILE A 89 3.51 -13.45 -16.89
N SER A 90 3.67 -14.65 -16.32
CA SER A 90 4.03 -14.85 -14.93
C SER A 90 4.92 -16.08 -14.79
N THR A 91 5.54 -16.26 -13.61
CA THR A 91 6.33 -17.44 -13.28
C THR A 91 5.56 -18.41 -12.38
N THR A 92 6.05 -19.64 -12.28
CA THR A 92 5.46 -20.66 -11.39
C THR A 92 5.91 -20.53 -9.92
N ILE A 93 6.90 -19.67 -9.67
CA ILE A 93 7.51 -19.46 -8.34
C ILE A 93 7.03 -18.17 -7.67
N GLU A 94 5.95 -17.56 -8.18
CA GLU A 94 5.38 -16.35 -7.62
C GLU A 94 4.76 -16.57 -6.23
N HIS A 95 4.64 -15.49 -5.49
CA HIS A 95 3.92 -15.51 -4.21
C HIS A 95 2.45 -15.94 -4.42
N PRO A 96 1.82 -16.66 -3.47
CA PRO A 96 0.42 -17.09 -3.56
C PRO A 96 -0.59 -15.99 -3.91
N ALA A 97 -0.33 -14.74 -3.49
CA ALA A 97 -1.17 -13.59 -3.83
C ALA A 97 -1.24 -13.30 -5.34
N VAL A 98 -0.21 -13.68 -6.10
CA VAL A 98 -0.16 -13.57 -7.57
C VAL A 98 -0.76 -14.82 -8.20
N ILE A 99 -0.26 -16.02 -7.81
CA ILE A 99 -0.68 -17.29 -8.42
C ILE A 99 -2.18 -17.51 -8.30
N LYS A 100 -2.75 -17.31 -7.09
CA LYS A 100 -4.19 -17.51 -6.86
C LYS A 100 -5.06 -16.53 -7.65
N ALA A 101 -4.64 -15.27 -7.74
CA ALA A 101 -5.35 -14.28 -8.54
C ALA A 101 -5.33 -14.65 -10.04
N LEU A 102 -4.18 -15.07 -10.57
CA LEU A 102 -4.05 -15.51 -11.96
C LEU A 102 -4.87 -16.77 -12.28
N GLN A 103 -4.99 -17.71 -11.32
CA GLN A 103 -5.85 -18.89 -11.49
C GLN A 103 -7.33 -18.53 -11.66
N VAL A 104 -7.80 -17.47 -11.02
CA VAL A 104 -9.19 -16.99 -11.15
C VAL A 104 -9.40 -16.19 -12.42
N LEU A 105 -8.36 -15.50 -12.90
CA LEU A 105 -8.41 -14.68 -14.13
C LEU A 105 -8.27 -15.51 -15.43
N LYS A 106 -7.95 -16.79 -15.32
CA LYS A 106 -7.77 -17.71 -16.44
C LYS A 106 -9.11 -18.20 -16.99
#